data_b6fd5ed612bdaf2ab416248ea476debb
#
_entry.id   b6fd5ed612bdaf2ab416248ea476debb
#
_cell.length_a   1.000
_cell.length_b   1.000
_cell.length_c   1.000
_cell.angle_alpha   90.00
_cell.angle_beta   90.00
_cell.angle_gamma   90.00
#
_symmetry.space_group_name_H-M   'P 1'
#
loop_
_entity.id
_entity.type
_entity.pdbx_description
1 polymer ?
#
loop_
_entity_poly.entity_id
_entity_poly.type
_entity_poly.pdbx_seq_one_letter_code
_entity_poly.pdbx_strand_id
1 'polypeptide(L)'
;ESAGLMPHRRYWGQLDRATFAFGYGLMVTPLQLAHVYATIGGFGIARPLSITRIDPPVMGTRVMPESIVHSVEHMMESVALPGGGGTKAAVRDYRVAVKTGTAKKIGPDGKYIDKYVAYTAGVAPASRPQFALVVVMNDPSNGSYYGGAVSAPVFSQIMGDVLRLENVMPDGMPQGAENLIVMHDSHPQGPAL
;
A
#
# COMPACT_ATOMS: atom_id res chain seq x y z
N GLU A 1 11.51 -18.40 2.88
CA GLU A 1 10.20 -17.74 3.00
C GLU A 1 9.14 -18.72 3.49
N SER A 2 8.26 -18.27 4.41
CA SER A 2 7.13 -19.09 4.84
C SER A 2 6.06 -19.11 3.73
N ALA A 3 5.42 -20.27 3.54
CA ALA A 3 4.24 -20.34 2.69
C ALA A 3 3.05 -19.71 3.43
N GLY A 4 2.21 -18.99 2.72
CA GLY A 4 0.89 -18.61 3.23
C GLY A 4 0.00 -19.86 3.44
N LEU A 5 -1.12 -19.68 4.10
CA LEU A 5 -2.11 -20.74 4.26
C LEU A 5 -3.42 -20.34 3.60
N MET A 6 -3.78 -21.07 2.54
CA MET A 6 -5.11 -20.99 1.93
C MET A 6 -5.93 -22.20 2.41
N PRO A 7 -7.06 -22.01 3.08
CA PRO A 7 -7.83 -23.13 3.58
C PRO A 7 -8.47 -23.92 2.43
N HIS A 8 -8.12 -25.19 2.32
CA HIS A 8 -8.80 -26.13 1.43
C HIS A 8 -10.08 -26.65 2.09
N ARG A 9 -11.21 -25.99 1.85
CA ARG A 9 -12.52 -26.39 2.38
C ARG A 9 -13.37 -26.97 1.27
N ARG A 10 -13.90 -28.16 1.51
CA ARG A 10 -14.83 -28.82 0.58
C ARG A 10 -16.17 -28.07 0.48
N TYR A 11 -16.58 -27.41 1.57
CA TYR A 11 -17.79 -26.60 1.63
C TYR A 11 -17.47 -25.26 2.34
N TRP A 12 -18.00 -24.18 1.79
CA TRP A 12 -17.93 -22.84 2.36
C TRP A 12 -19.29 -22.49 2.95
N GLY A 13 -19.40 -22.45 4.27
CA GLY A 13 -20.59 -21.97 4.97
C GLY A 13 -20.84 -20.47 4.72
N GLN A 14 -22.02 -19.99 5.08
CA GLN A 14 -22.36 -18.57 4.95
C GLN A 14 -21.42 -17.69 5.78
N LEU A 15 -21.13 -18.12 7.02
CA LEU A 15 -20.20 -17.39 7.90
C LEU A 15 -18.78 -17.38 7.35
N ASP A 16 -18.30 -18.49 6.79
CA ASP A 16 -16.97 -18.56 6.18
C ASP A 16 -16.83 -17.58 5.01
N ARG A 17 -17.84 -17.51 4.14
CA ARG A 17 -17.86 -16.57 3.01
C ARG A 17 -17.90 -15.12 3.49
N ALA A 18 -18.71 -14.82 4.50
CA ALA A 18 -18.83 -13.49 5.07
C ALA A 18 -17.50 -13.05 5.69
N THR A 19 -16.86 -13.90 6.49
CA THR A 19 -15.59 -13.58 7.14
C THR A 19 -14.43 -13.51 6.15
N PHE A 20 -14.40 -14.37 5.14
CA PHE A 20 -13.41 -14.36 4.08
C PHE A 20 -13.47 -13.08 3.22
N ALA A 21 -14.68 -12.53 3.04
CA ALA A 21 -14.88 -11.29 2.26
C ALA A 21 -14.15 -10.05 2.82
N PHE A 22 -13.86 -10.05 4.12
CA PHE A 22 -13.08 -8.97 4.76
C PHE A 22 -11.70 -9.43 5.27
N GLY A 23 -11.21 -10.59 4.80
CA GLY A 23 -9.81 -11.01 4.96
C GLY A 23 -9.53 -11.98 6.10
N TYR A 24 -10.53 -12.52 6.78
CA TYR A 24 -10.33 -13.59 7.77
C TYR A 24 -10.33 -14.97 7.11
N GLY A 25 -9.57 -15.90 7.70
CA GLY A 25 -9.56 -17.31 7.29
C GLY A 25 -8.46 -17.69 6.31
N LEU A 26 -7.56 -16.78 5.98
CA LEU A 26 -6.33 -17.09 5.24
C LEU A 26 -5.11 -16.44 5.96
N MET A 27 -3.94 -16.99 5.72
CA MET A 27 -2.69 -16.40 6.17
C MET A 27 -1.79 -16.11 4.98
N VAL A 28 -1.26 -14.90 4.93
CA VAL A 28 -0.31 -14.45 3.90
C VAL A 28 0.94 -13.91 4.56
N THR A 29 2.09 -14.04 3.88
CA THR A 29 3.31 -13.39 4.32
C THR A 29 3.29 -11.91 3.95
N PRO A 30 4.07 -11.04 4.62
CA PRO A 30 4.22 -9.64 4.22
C PRO A 30 4.69 -9.50 2.76
N LEU A 31 5.57 -10.41 2.29
CA LEU A 31 6.06 -10.39 0.93
C LEU A 31 4.97 -10.76 -0.09
N GLN A 32 4.14 -11.76 0.21
CA GLN A 32 2.98 -12.10 -0.62
C GLN A 32 2.00 -10.91 -0.69
N LEU A 33 1.76 -10.25 0.44
CA LEU A 33 0.91 -9.06 0.48
C LEU A 33 1.50 -7.92 -0.35
N ALA A 34 2.81 -7.65 -0.23
CA ALA A 34 3.50 -6.66 -1.06
C ALA A 34 3.38 -6.98 -2.55
N HIS A 35 3.48 -8.26 -2.93
CA HIS A 35 3.31 -8.71 -4.32
C HIS A 35 1.89 -8.46 -4.85
N VAL A 36 0.86 -8.65 -4.01
CA VAL A 36 -0.52 -8.31 -4.37
C VAL A 36 -0.64 -6.81 -4.66
N TYR A 37 -0.10 -5.95 -3.78
CA TYR A 37 -0.14 -4.51 -3.99
C TYR A 37 0.72 -4.06 -5.19
N ALA A 38 1.87 -4.69 -5.42
CA ALA A 38 2.66 -4.46 -6.63
C ALA A 38 1.90 -4.88 -7.91
N THR A 39 1.07 -5.92 -7.83
CA THR A 39 0.19 -6.35 -8.92
C THR A 39 -0.94 -5.34 -9.17
N ILE A 40 -1.52 -4.78 -8.10
CA ILE A 40 -2.49 -3.68 -8.19
C ILE A 40 -1.82 -2.48 -8.85
N GLY A 41 -0.70 -1.98 -8.31
CA GLY A 41 0.05 -0.87 -8.90
C GLY A 41 0.62 -1.14 -10.30
N GLY A 42 0.71 -2.41 -10.70
CA GLY A 42 0.99 -2.85 -12.08
C GLY A 42 -0.24 -2.99 -12.95
N PHE A 43 -1.36 -2.38 -12.55
CA PHE A 43 -2.64 -2.41 -13.26
C PHE A 43 -3.15 -3.81 -13.57
N GLY A 44 -2.99 -4.72 -12.58
CA GLY A 44 -3.46 -6.11 -12.68
C GLY A 44 -2.50 -7.07 -13.38
N ILE A 45 -1.26 -6.66 -13.60
CA ILE A 45 -0.19 -7.51 -14.16
C ILE A 45 0.70 -8.02 -13.02
N ALA A 46 0.61 -9.31 -12.73
CA ALA A 46 1.50 -9.99 -11.80
C ALA A 46 2.86 -10.27 -12.46
N ARG A 47 3.95 -9.83 -11.84
CA ARG A 47 5.32 -10.13 -12.27
C ARG A 47 6.03 -10.95 -11.20
N PRO A 48 6.93 -11.87 -11.58
CA PRO A 48 7.75 -12.58 -10.61
C PRO A 48 8.53 -11.60 -9.72
N LEU A 49 8.63 -11.91 -8.43
CA LEU A 49 9.47 -11.15 -7.52
C LEU A 49 10.94 -11.50 -7.74
N SER A 50 11.81 -10.49 -7.65
CA SER A 50 13.26 -10.65 -7.65
C SER A 50 13.89 -9.68 -6.66
N ILE A 51 14.93 -10.11 -5.96
CA ILE A 51 15.78 -9.27 -5.12
C ILE A 51 16.94 -8.64 -5.90
N THR A 52 17.14 -9.08 -7.14
CA THR A 52 18.13 -8.52 -8.06
C THR A 52 17.41 -7.83 -9.20
N ARG A 53 18.04 -6.79 -9.74
CA ARG A 53 17.56 -6.16 -10.97
C ARG A 53 17.64 -7.16 -12.13
N ILE A 54 16.53 -7.32 -12.84
CA ILE A 54 16.45 -8.13 -14.05
C ILE A 54 16.25 -7.18 -15.23
N ASP A 55 17.15 -7.28 -16.21
CA ASP A 55 17.12 -6.47 -17.42
C ASP A 55 17.31 -7.40 -18.65
N PRO A 56 16.37 -7.45 -19.59
CA PRO A 56 15.09 -6.73 -19.61
C PRO A 56 14.10 -7.23 -18.53
N PRO A 57 13.14 -6.41 -18.10
CA PRO A 57 12.14 -6.80 -17.12
C PRO A 57 11.35 -8.02 -17.58
N VAL A 58 11.08 -8.95 -16.64
CA VAL A 58 10.29 -10.15 -16.94
C VAL A 58 8.86 -9.77 -17.31
N MET A 59 8.35 -10.34 -18.37
CA MET A 59 6.95 -10.20 -18.77
C MET A 59 6.05 -10.74 -17.64
N GLY A 60 5.04 -9.95 -17.28
CA GLY A 60 4.05 -10.36 -16.29
C GLY A 60 2.82 -11.00 -16.93
N THR A 61 1.99 -11.62 -16.10
CA THR A 61 0.71 -12.20 -16.51
C THR A 61 -0.42 -11.31 -16.01
N ARG A 62 -1.38 -10.98 -16.87
CA ARG A 62 -2.60 -10.26 -16.44
C ARG A 62 -3.48 -11.19 -15.63
N VAL A 63 -3.69 -10.86 -14.36
CA VAL A 63 -4.51 -11.63 -13.42
C VAL A 63 -5.80 -10.90 -13.05
N MET A 64 -5.89 -9.59 -13.33
CA MET A 64 -7.09 -8.78 -13.12
C MET A 64 -7.31 -7.83 -14.32
N PRO A 65 -8.57 -7.59 -14.72
CA PRO A 65 -8.89 -6.54 -15.69
C PRO A 65 -8.45 -5.16 -15.17
N GLU A 66 -7.83 -4.37 -16.02
CA GLU A 66 -7.29 -3.05 -15.68
C GLU A 66 -8.37 -2.09 -15.15
N SER A 67 -9.57 -2.10 -15.77
CA SER A 67 -10.69 -1.29 -15.32
C SER A 67 -11.15 -1.59 -13.88
N ILE A 68 -11.06 -2.87 -13.47
CA ILE A 68 -11.37 -3.26 -12.09
C ILE A 68 -10.29 -2.74 -11.14
N VAL A 69 -9.02 -2.83 -11.54
CA VAL A 69 -7.90 -2.34 -10.74
C VAL A 69 -8.01 -0.83 -10.50
N HIS A 70 -8.27 -0.05 -11.53
CA HIS A 70 -8.49 1.40 -11.38
C HIS A 70 -9.64 1.73 -10.42
N SER A 71 -10.74 0.98 -10.49
CA SER A 71 -11.85 1.16 -9.55
C SER A 71 -11.43 0.86 -8.12
N VAL A 72 -10.63 -0.19 -7.90
CA VAL A 72 -10.10 -0.56 -6.58
C VAL A 72 -9.11 0.50 -6.07
N GLU A 73 -8.17 0.95 -6.90
CA GLU A 73 -7.21 2.00 -6.53
C GLU A 73 -7.92 3.28 -6.12
N HIS A 74 -8.92 3.70 -6.88
CA HIS A 74 -9.71 4.89 -6.54
C HIS A 74 -10.44 4.75 -5.19
N MET A 75 -11.00 3.57 -4.90
CA MET A 75 -11.57 3.29 -3.58
C MET A 75 -10.50 3.30 -2.48
N MET A 76 -9.29 2.80 -2.76
CA MET A 76 -8.19 2.77 -1.80
C MET A 76 -7.63 4.17 -1.51
N GLU A 77 -7.67 5.10 -2.45
CA GLU A 77 -7.28 6.49 -2.20
C GLU A 77 -8.14 7.14 -1.12
N SER A 78 -9.45 6.86 -1.11
CA SER A 78 -10.36 7.42 -0.11
C SER A 78 -10.02 7.04 1.34
N VAL A 79 -9.25 5.97 1.54
CA VAL A 79 -8.84 5.51 2.88
C VAL A 79 -7.87 6.50 3.55
N ALA A 80 -7.02 7.17 2.77
CA ALA A 80 -6.07 8.18 3.26
C ALA A 80 -6.65 9.59 3.35
N LEU A 81 -7.85 9.82 2.79
CA LEU A 81 -8.52 11.12 2.82
C LEU A 81 -9.27 11.36 4.14
N PRO A 82 -9.65 12.61 4.46
CA PRO A 82 -10.48 12.92 5.63
C PRO A 82 -11.75 12.08 5.67
N GLY A 83 -12.00 11.43 6.80
CA GLY A 83 -13.11 10.47 6.98
C GLY A 83 -12.73 9.01 6.70
N GLY A 84 -11.58 8.74 6.10
CA GLY A 84 -11.07 7.39 5.89
C GLY A 84 -10.42 6.78 7.13
N GLY A 85 -10.34 5.46 7.18
CA GLY A 85 -9.76 4.71 8.31
C GLY A 85 -8.23 4.73 8.37
N GLY A 86 -7.55 5.31 7.38
CA GLY A 86 -6.10 5.35 7.25
C GLY A 86 -5.55 6.73 6.96
N THR A 87 -6.17 7.80 7.44
CA THR A 87 -5.77 9.20 7.20
C THR A 87 -4.30 9.47 7.56
N LYS A 88 -3.75 8.76 8.54
CA LYS A 88 -2.34 8.86 8.93
C LYS A 88 -1.36 8.22 7.93
N ALA A 89 -1.87 7.51 6.92
CA ALA A 89 -1.05 6.99 5.81
C ALA A 89 -0.87 8.03 4.68
N ALA A 90 -1.55 9.16 4.74
CA ALA A 90 -1.41 10.24 3.76
C ALA A 90 0.06 10.70 3.67
N VAL A 91 0.54 10.89 2.45
CA VAL A 91 1.89 11.41 2.17
C VAL A 91 1.73 12.80 1.58
N ARG A 92 2.44 13.78 2.15
CA ARG A 92 2.34 15.15 1.69
C ARG A 92 2.73 15.25 0.20
N ASP A 93 1.93 15.97 -0.57
CA ASP A 93 2.12 16.26 -1.99
C ASP A 93 1.95 15.03 -2.91
N TYR A 94 1.62 13.86 -2.36
CA TYR A 94 1.37 12.64 -3.13
C TYR A 94 0.00 12.04 -2.86
N ARG A 95 -0.60 11.48 -3.90
CA ARG A 95 -1.78 10.62 -3.77
C ARG A 95 -1.31 9.21 -3.45
N VAL A 96 -1.95 8.59 -2.48
CA VAL A 96 -1.64 7.22 -2.06
C VAL A 96 -2.90 6.36 -2.07
N ALA A 97 -2.82 5.17 -2.63
CA ALA A 97 -3.87 4.18 -2.56
C ALA A 97 -3.51 3.13 -1.50
N VAL A 98 -4.21 3.14 -0.36
CA VAL A 98 -3.84 2.34 0.82
C VAL A 98 -5.01 1.56 1.39
N LYS A 99 -4.70 0.52 2.16
CA LYS A 99 -5.64 -0.20 3.02
C LYS A 99 -4.99 -0.52 4.35
N THR A 100 -5.71 -0.26 5.42
CA THR A 100 -5.32 -0.65 6.78
C THR A 100 -6.00 -1.94 7.19
N GLY A 101 -5.36 -2.72 8.04
CA GLY A 101 -5.92 -3.93 8.60
C GLY A 101 -5.50 -4.14 10.05
N THR A 102 -6.34 -4.87 10.78
CA THR A 102 -6.10 -5.28 12.15
C THR A 102 -6.70 -6.67 12.34
N ALA A 103 -5.86 -7.64 12.63
CA ALA A 103 -6.28 -9.02 12.82
C ALA A 103 -5.91 -9.51 14.23
N LYS A 104 -6.82 -10.24 14.88
CA LYS A 104 -6.51 -10.97 16.11
C LYS A 104 -5.59 -12.15 15.81
N LYS A 105 -4.64 -12.38 16.71
CA LYS A 105 -3.75 -13.54 16.62
C LYS A 105 -4.45 -14.79 17.15
N ILE A 106 -4.03 -15.92 16.61
CA ILE A 106 -4.47 -17.24 17.06
C ILE A 106 -3.42 -17.75 18.06
N GLY A 107 -3.88 -18.17 19.23
CA GLY A 107 -3.06 -18.78 20.26
C GLY A 107 -2.70 -20.24 19.97
N PRO A 108 -1.87 -20.85 20.82
CA PRO A 108 -1.45 -22.25 20.67
C PRO A 108 -2.60 -23.27 20.73
N ASP A 109 -3.71 -22.89 21.34
CA ASP A 109 -4.93 -23.68 21.45
C ASP A 109 -5.87 -23.53 20.23
N GLY A 110 -5.44 -22.79 19.20
CA GLY A 110 -6.22 -22.52 18.01
C GLY A 110 -7.33 -21.48 18.19
N LYS A 111 -7.43 -20.83 19.36
CA LYS A 111 -8.41 -19.78 19.62
C LYS A 111 -7.81 -18.38 19.46
N TYR A 112 -8.67 -17.40 19.21
CA TYR A 112 -8.25 -16.00 19.20
C TYR A 112 -7.82 -15.54 20.59
N ILE A 113 -6.65 -14.93 20.66
CA ILE A 113 -6.11 -14.30 21.86
C ILE A 113 -6.17 -12.78 21.75
N ASP A 114 -6.04 -12.06 22.87
CA ASP A 114 -6.08 -10.60 22.89
C ASP A 114 -4.73 -9.97 22.50
N LYS A 115 -4.23 -10.42 21.36
CA LYS A 115 -3.05 -9.93 20.68
C LYS A 115 -3.36 -9.69 19.21
N TYR A 116 -2.72 -8.70 18.63
CA TYR A 116 -3.09 -8.20 17.31
C TYR A 116 -1.91 -8.12 16.36
N VAL A 117 -2.21 -8.23 15.07
CA VAL A 117 -1.33 -7.82 13.98
C VAL A 117 -1.99 -6.63 13.30
N ALA A 118 -1.33 -5.49 13.33
CA ALA A 118 -1.77 -4.28 12.66
C ALA A 118 -0.94 -4.06 11.40
N TYR A 119 -1.57 -3.72 10.28
CA TYR A 119 -0.83 -3.46 9.05
C TYR A 119 -1.45 -2.33 8.23
N THR A 120 -0.59 -1.72 7.41
CA THR A 120 -0.97 -0.80 6.34
C THR A 120 -0.21 -1.21 5.09
N ALA A 121 -0.93 -1.38 4.01
CA ALA A 121 -0.37 -1.72 2.71
C ALA A 121 -0.93 -0.78 1.65
N GLY A 122 -0.13 -0.46 0.64
CA GLY A 122 -0.56 0.46 -0.40
C GLY A 122 0.48 0.68 -1.47
N VAL A 123 0.11 1.51 -2.43
CA VAL A 123 0.95 1.93 -3.55
C VAL A 123 1.00 3.45 -3.65
N ALA A 124 2.08 3.97 -4.20
CA ALA A 124 2.27 5.38 -4.49
C ALA A 124 3.25 5.62 -5.66
N PRO A 125 3.12 6.75 -6.38
CA PRO A 125 1.97 7.66 -6.45
C PRO A 125 0.72 6.94 -6.98
N ALA A 126 -0.50 7.35 -6.57
CA ALA A 126 -1.70 6.65 -7.01
C ALA A 126 -2.01 6.87 -8.50
N SER A 127 -1.58 7.99 -9.08
CA SER A 127 -1.74 8.28 -10.51
C SER A 127 -0.91 7.36 -11.41
N ARG A 128 0.28 6.98 -10.95
CA ARG A 128 1.21 6.10 -11.66
C ARG A 128 2.07 5.35 -10.65
N PRO A 129 1.57 4.26 -10.07
CA PRO A 129 2.26 3.54 -9.00
C PRO A 129 3.67 3.09 -9.39
N GLN A 130 4.64 3.43 -8.55
CA GLN A 130 6.03 3.03 -8.69
C GLN A 130 6.49 2.15 -7.53
N PHE A 131 5.89 2.32 -6.36
CA PHE A 131 6.22 1.59 -5.15
C PHE A 131 5.00 0.93 -4.53
N ALA A 132 5.18 -0.28 -4.05
CA ALA A 132 4.26 -0.97 -3.16
C ALA A 132 4.95 -1.16 -1.80
N LEU A 133 4.27 -0.78 -0.72
CA LEU A 133 4.80 -0.87 0.64
C LEU A 133 3.81 -1.58 1.55
N VAL A 134 4.32 -2.47 2.38
CA VAL A 134 3.58 -3.13 3.45
C VAL A 134 4.31 -2.90 4.77
N VAL A 135 3.63 -2.32 5.72
CA VAL A 135 4.11 -2.15 7.10
C VAL A 135 3.30 -3.04 8.01
N VAL A 136 3.95 -3.93 8.74
CA VAL A 136 3.32 -4.87 9.68
C VAL A 136 3.86 -4.60 11.08
N MET A 137 2.95 -4.35 12.02
CA MET A 137 3.23 -4.23 13.45
C MET A 137 2.69 -5.47 14.16
N ASN A 138 3.61 -6.27 14.69
CA ASN A 138 3.26 -7.49 15.41
C ASN A 138 3.13 -7.20 16.90
N ASP A 139 1.93 -7.42 17.43
CA ASP A 139 1.60 -7.27 18.86
C ASP A 139 1.91 -5.85 19.40
N PRO A 140 1.35 -4.79 18.77
CA PRO A 140 1.55 -3.43 19.26
C PRO A 140 0.96 -3.27 20.67
N SER A 141 1.77 -2.76 21.60
CA SER A 141 1.45 -2.73 23.03
C SER A 141 1.27 -1.32 23.61
N ASN A 142 1.51 -0.27 22.84
CA ASN A 142 1.50 1.12 23.32
C ASN A 142 0.13 1.79 23.12
N GLY A 143 -0.90 1.30 23.79
CA GLY A 143 -2.22 1.95 23.91
C GLY A 143 -3.15 1.81 22.71
N SER A 144 -2.66 1.46 21.51
CA SER A 144 -3.48 1.21 20.34
C SER A 144 -2.97 0.04 19.53
N TYR A 145 -3.88 -0.68 18.90
CA TYR A 145 -3.57 -1.85 18.05
C TYR A 145 -4.17 -1.73 16.64
N TYR A 146 -4.85 -0.63 16.32
CA TYR A 146 -5.44 -0.43 15.00
C TYR A 146 -4.40 -0.03 13.96
N GLY A 147 -4.44 -0.65 12.77
CA GLY A 147 -3.53 -0.36 11.67
C GLY A 147 -3.47 1.12 11.31
N GLY A 148 -4.63 1.78 11.23
CA GLY A 148 -4.70 3.22 10.99
C GLY A 148 -4.05 4.10 12.06
N ALA A 149 -3.84 3.56 13.27
CA ALA A 149 -3.20 4.28 14.38
C ALA A 149 -1.70 4.01 14.47
N VAL A 150 -1.27 2.74 14.26
CA VAL A 150 0.11 2.32 14.58
C VAL A 150 0.98 2.08 13.33
N SER A 151 0.45 1.47 12.26
CA SER A 151 1.22 1.20 11.04
C SER A 151 1.08 2.28 9.97
N ALA A 152 -0.04 3.00 9.92
CA ALA A 152 -0.27 4.04 8.93
C ALA A 152 0.72 5.23 9.01
N PRO A 153 1.08 5.75 10.20
CA PRO A 153 2.10 6.80 10.29
C PRO A 153 3.48 6.34 9.77
N VAL A 154 3.85 5.08 10.05
CA VAL A 154 5.12 4.51 9.59
C VAL A 154 5.10 4.33 8.06
N PHE A 155 3.97 3.88 7.50
CA PHE A 155 3.76 3.83 6.06
C PHE A 155 3.97 5.21 5.43
N SER A 156 3.33 6.26 5.97
CA SER A 156 3.43 7.63 5.47
C SER A 156 4.88 8.12 5.45
N GLN A 157 5.62 7.89 6.52
CA GLN A 157 7.00 8.32 6.64
C GLN A 157 7.90 7.60 5.62
N ILE A 158 7.88 6.26 5.62
CA ILE A 158 8.73 5.46 4.72
C ILE A 158 8.40 5.76 3.26
N MET A 159 7.12 5.75 2.89
CA MET A 159 6.72 6.01 1.51
C MET A 159 7.11 7.42 1.07
N GLY A 160 6.91 8.43 1.93
CA GLY A 160 7.30 9.80 1.64
C GLY A 160 8.82 9.96 1.47
N ASP A 161 9.62 9.26 2.27
CA ASP A 161 11.07 9.31 2.15
C ASP A 161 11.56 8.61 0.87
N VAL A 162 10.99 7.46 0.53
CA VAL A 162 11.30 6.72 -0.72
C VAL A 162 10.94 7.57 -1.94
N LEU A 163 9.75 8.16 -2.00
CA LEU A 163 9.32 8.96 -3.14
C LEU A 163 10.25 10.17 -3.37
N ARG A 164 10.69 10.83 -2.29
CA ARG A 164 11.64 11.94 -2.36
C ARG A 164 13.04 11.48 -2.77
N LEU A 165 13.52 10.38 -2.19
CA LEU A 165 14.85 9.83 -2.49
C LEU A 165 14.97 9.43 -3.96
N GLU A 166 13.92 8.84 -4.51
CA GLU A 166 13.86 8.40 -5.91
C GLU A 166 13.43 9.53 -6.88
N ASN A 167 13.31 10.76 -6.39
CA ASN A 167 12.91 11.94 -7.18
C ASN A 167 11.62 11.73 -7.96
N VAL A 168 10.65 11.05 -7.36
CA VAL A 168 9.34 10.85 -7.98
C VAL A 168 8.54 12.15 -7.96
N MET A 169 8.01 12.53 -9.10
CA MET A 169 7.22 13.75 -9.22
C MET A 169 5.92 13.66 -8.39
N PRO A 170 5.61 14.66 -7.56
CA PRO A 170 4.36 14.73 -6.81
C PRO A 170 3.12 14.74 -7.72
N ASP A 171 2.09 13.97 -7.36
CA ASP A 171 0.82 13.86 -8.09
C ASP A 171 -0.39 14.40 -7.29
N GLY A 172 -0.15 14.84 -6.06
CA GLY A 172 -1.16 15.43 -5.18
C GLY A 172 -1.19 16.97 -5.17
N MET A 173 -0.34 17.62 -5.96
CA MET A 173 -0.34 19.07 -6.06
C MET A 173 -1.52 19.57 -6.92
N PRO A 174 -2.11 20.73 -6.59
CA PRO A 174 -3.08 21.38 -7.47
C PRO A 174 -2.49 21.61 -8.87
N GLN A 175 -3.26 21.34 -9.91
CA GLN A 175 -2.84 21.67 -11.29
C GLN A 175 -2.49 23.16 -11.37
N GLY A 176 -1.29 23.47 -11.85
CA GLY A 176 -0.74 24.84 -11.91
C GLY A 176 0.39 25.12 -10.92
N ALA A 177 0.62 24.31 -9.90
CA ALA A 177 1.77 24.45 -9.01
C ALA A 177 3.09 24.10 -9.70
N GLU A 178 3.05 23.32 -10.78
CA GLU A 178 4.22 22.97 -11.62
C GLU A 178 4.90 24.21 -12.21
N ASN A 179 4.13 25.26 -12.53
CA ASN A 179 4.65 26.51 -13.09
C ASN A 179 5.39 27.37 -12.05
N LEU A 180 5.19 27.13 -10.75
CA LEU A 180 5.84 27.91 -9.69
C LEU A 180 7.28 27.42 -9.42
N ILE A 181 7.59 26.18 -9.75
CA ILE A 181 8.93 25.61 -9.55
C ILE A 181 9.89 26.10 -10.64
N VAL A 182 9.39 26.31 -11.87
CA VAL A 182 10.22 26.76 -13.00
C VAL A 182 10.56 28.25 -12.93
N MET A 183 9.79 29.07 -12.21
CA MET A 183 10.02 30.52 -12.12
C MET A 183 11.13 30.92 -11.11
N HIS A 184 11.67 30.02 -10.32
CA HIS A 184 12.69 30.37 -9.31
C HIS A 184 14.13 30.29 -9.82
N ASP A 185 14.37 29.77 -11.04
CA ASP A 185 15.71 29.67 -11.65
C ASP A 185 16.04 30.77 -12.68
N SER A 186 15.20 31.76 -12.87
CA SER A 186 15.53 32.94 -13.67
C SER A 186 16.33 33.92 -12.80
N HIS A 187 17.61 33.68 -12.64
CA HIS A 187 18.55 34.73 -12.23
C HIS A 187 18.49 35.86 -13.24
N PRO A 188 18.20 37.10 -12.83
CA PRO A 188 18.42 38.23 -13.72
C PRO A 188 19.93 38.38 -13.95
N GLN A 189 20.36 38.12 -15.18
CA GLN A 189 21.69 38.52 -15.60
C GLN A 189 21.78 40.05 -15.46
N GLY A 190 22.56 40.52 -14.51
CA GLY A 190 22.90 41.92 -14.35
C GLY A 190 23.60 42.45 -15.62
N PRO A 191 23.50 43.76 -15.89
CA PRO A 191 24.09 44.36 -17.08
C PRO A 191 25.60 44.19 -17.05
N ALA A 192 26.16 43.68 -18.15
CA ALA A 192 27.61 43.68 -18.38
C ALA A 192 28.09 45.12 -18.50
N LEU A 193 29.09 45.48 -17.68
CA LEU A 193 29.93 46.67 -17.82
C LEU A 193 31.03 46.41 -18.82
#